data_70cbda4bd7491d4f85e202e3b5f1269d
#
_entry.id   70cbda4bd7491d4f85e202e3b5f1269d
#
_cell.length_a   1.000
_cell.length_b   1.000
_cell.length_c   1.000
_cell.angle_alpha   90.00
_cell.angle_beta   90.00
_cell.angle_gamma   90.00
#
_symmetry.space_group_name_H-M   'P 1'
#
loop_
_entity.id
_entity.type
_entity.pdbx_description
1 polymer ?
#
loop_
_entity_poly.entity_id
_entity_poly.type
_entity_poly.pdbx_seq_one_letter_code
_entity_poly.pdbx_strand_id
1 'polypeptide(L)'
;MHELKPVISAIVISLIFFGSVTAEEGAETRLLETNKCVECDLNNAELEGAKLRRADFSGAYLYRANLEYADLRGANFTGADLSNARLRGADLRNAIFNGAMLKYTNFGDADLSGASFVEAKLRGARFANTKVDGIQF
;
A
#
# COMPACT_ATOMS: atom_id res chain seq x y z
N MET A 1 14.77 3.57 -16.30
CA MET A 1 14.86 3.85 -15.00
C MET A 1 13.65 4.49 -14.49
N HIS A 2 13.23 4.44 -13.61
CA HIS A 2 12.40 4.99 -13.16
C HIS A 2 12.25 5.25 -12.12
N GLU A 3 11.78 5.71 -12.30
CA GLU A 3 11.97 6.67 -11.48
C GLU A 3 11.01 6.67 -10.46
N LEU A 4 11.42 6.95 -9.26
CA LEU A 4 10.55 7.27 -8.15
C LEU A 4 9.78 8.51 -8.49
N LYS A 5 8.52 8.57 -8.12
CA LYS A 5 7.72 9.76 -8.34
C LYS A 5 8.28 10.95 -7.59
N PRO A 6 8.00 12.18 -8.04
CA PRO A 6 8.56 13.40 -7.44
C PRO A 6 8.37 13.50 -5.93
N VAL A 7 7.24 13.04 -5.40
CA VAL A 7 6.95 13.06 -3.95
C VAL A 7 7.98 12.24 -3.18
N ILE A 8 8.30 11.05 -3.66
CA ILE A 8 9.29 10.17 -3.03
C ILE A 8 10.68 10.79 -3.12
N SER A 9 11.04 11.37 -4.26
CA SER A 9 12.30 12.08 -4.44
C SER A 9 12.39 13.29 -3.52
N ALA A 10 11.29 14.02 -3.32
CA ALA A 10 11.24 15.17 -2.41
C ALA A 10 11.50 14.75 -0.96
N ILE A 11 10.96 13.61 -0.52
CA ILE A 11 11.21 13.07 0.82
C ILE A 11 12.70 12.79 1.02
N VAL A 12 13.33 12.12 0.07
CA VAL A 12 14.76 11.81 0.13
C VAL A 12 15.60 13.10 0.16
N ILE A 13 15.26 14.08 -0.67
CA ILE A 13 15.93 15.38 -0.69
C ILE A 13 15.78 16.10 0.65
N SER A 14 14.58 16.07 1.25
CA SER A 14 14.33 16.68 2.55
C SER A 14 15.23 16.08 3.63
N LEU A 15 15.42 14.76 3.64
CA LEU A 15 16.34 14.10 4.57
C LEU A 15 17.78 14.57 4.43
N ILE A 16 18.24 14.81 3.21
CA ILE A 16 19.61 15.25 2.93
C ILE A 16 19.83 16.67 3.41
N PHE A 17 18.86 17.58 3.20
CA PHE A 17 19.05 19.00 3.46
C PHE A 17 18.73 19.43 4.90
N PHE A 18 17.78 18.77 5.55
CA PHE A 18 17.27 19.26 6.85
C PHE A 18 17.66 18.37 8.04
N GLY A 19 18.21 17.20 7.80
CA GLY A 19 18.77 16.33 8.84
C GLY A 19 17.77 15.83 9.89
N SER A 20 16.52 16.24 9.81
CA SER A 20 15.46 15.77 10.69
C SER A 20 14.43 14.98 9.89
N VAL A 21 14.17 13.77 10.33
CA VAL A 21 13.19 12.88 9.71
C VAL A 21 12.00 12.80 10.65
N THR A 22 10.81 13.13 10.16
CA THR A 22 9.59 12.82 10.90
C THR A 22 9.42 11.31 10.93
N ALA A 23 8.67 10.80 11.89
CA ALA A 23 8.40 9.36 11.96
C ALA A 23 7.78 8.84 10.64
N GLU A 24 6.92 9.65 10.04
CA GLU A 24 6.27 9.36 8.77
C GLU A 24 7.28 9.28 7.61
N GLU A 25 8.12 10.30 7.46
CA GLU A 25 9.18 10.30 6.44
C GLU A 25 10.14 9.11 6.63
N GLY A 26 10.46 8.78 7.86
CA GLY A 26 11.30 7.64 8.17
C GLY A 26 10.66 6.30 7.77
N ALA A 27 9.35 6.17 7.92
CA ALA A 27 8.61 4.97 7.53
C ALA A 27 8.60 4.78 6.00
N GLU A 28 8.30 5.83 5.25
CA GLU A 28 8.32 5.79 3.78
C GLU A 28 9.73 5.50 3.25
N THR A 29 10.75 6.16 3.77
CA THR A 29 12.14 5.93 3.39
C THR A 29 12.55 4.48 3.64
N ARG A 30 12.24 3.96 4.83
CA ARG A 30 12.52 2.56 5.18
C ARG A 30 11.83 1.59 4.24
N LEU A 31 10.56 1.83 3.93
CA LEU A 31 9.81 1.01 2.99
C LEU A 31 10.48 0.97 1.62
N LEU A 32 10.84 2.13 1.09
CA LEU A 32 11.42 2.23 -0.26
C LEU A 32 12.82 1.63 -0.35
N GLU A 33 13.60 1.69 0.72
CA GLU A 33 14.94 1.13 0.76
C GLU A 33 14.97 -0.37 1.06
N THR A 34 14.09 -0.83 1.96
CA THR A 34 14.14 -2.20 2.47
C THR A 34 12.99 -3.08 2.01
N ASN A 35 11.97 -2.50 1.39
CA ASN A 35 10.71 -3.16 1.02
C ASN A 35 9.96 -3.73 2.25
N LYS A 36 10.21 -3.20 3.44
CA LYS A 36 9.60 -3.64 4.69
C LYS A 36 9.10 -2.46 5.51
N CYS A 37 7.86 -2.56 5.93
CA CYS A 37 7.25 -1.57 6.80
C CYS A 37 6.25 -2.22 7.76
N VAL A 38 6.74 -3.20 8.52
CA VAL A 38 5.95 -3.91 9.53
C VAL A 38 5.56 -2.93 10.63
N GLU A 39 4.26 -2.83 10.92
CA GLU A 39 3.68 -1.93 11.94
C GLU A 39 4.05 -0.44 11.77
N CYS A 40 4.52 -0.04 10.59
CA CYS A 40 4.86 1.36 10.32
C CYS A 40 3.63 2.26 10.28
N ASP A 41 3.85 3.53 10.61
CA ASP A 41 2.88 4.58 10.35
C ASP A 41 3.09 5.16 8.94
N LEU A 42 2.19 4.76 8.05
CA LEU A 42 2.10 5.23 6.67
C LEU A 42 0.74 5.92 6.42
N ASN A 43 0.12 6.43 7.48
CA ASN A 43 -1.12 7.16 7.34
C ASN A 43 -0.95 8.37 6.42
N ASN A 44 -1.84 8.52 5.45
CA ASN A 44 -1.80 9.56 4.42
C ASN A 44 -0.56 9.52 3.51
N ALA A 45 0.23 8.46 3.52
CA ALA A 45 1.44 8.35 2.69
C ALA A 45 1.09 8.46 1.20
N GLU A 46 1.94 9.14 0.43
CA GLU A 46 1.81 9.31 -1.01
C GLU A 46 2.74 8.31 -1.74
N LEU A 47 2.20 7.14 -2.04
CA LEU A 47 2.91 6.02 -2.66
C LEU A 47 2.35 5.68 -4.05
N GLU A 48 1.74 6.66 -4.72
CA GLU A 48 1.18 6.47 -6.06
C GLU A 48 2.25 6.00 -7.05
N GLY A 49 1.94 4.90 -7.76
CA GLY A 49 2.84 4.30 -8.74
C GLY A 49 4.12 3.70 -8.18
N ALA A 50 4.25 3.59 -6.86
CA ALA A 50 5.44 3.03 -6.22
C ALA A 50 5.65 1.57 -6.60
N LYS A 51 6.91 1.14 -6.69
CA LYS A 51 7.29 -0.23 -6.98
C LYS A 51 7.53 -0.97 -5.67
N LEU A 52 6.49 -1.65 -5.19
CA LEU A 52 6.44 -2.27 -3.87
C LEU A 52 6.11 -3.76 -3.95
N ARG A 53 6.58 -4.40 -5.01
CA ARG A 53 6.39 -5.82 -5.21
C ARG A 53 6.95 -6.62 -4.03
N ARG A 54 6.10 -7.49 -3.45
CA ARG A 54 6.42 -8.31 -2.27
C ARG A 54 6.78 -7.51 -1.02
N ALA A 55 6.39 -6.24 -0.97
CA ALA A 55 6.61 -5.43 0.23
C ALA A 55 5.85 -6.00 1.43
N ASP A 56 6.45 -5.88 2.59
CA ASP A 56 5.86 -6.33 3.85
C ASP A 56 5.26 -5.15 4.61
N PHE A 57 3.93 -5.09 4.59
CA PHE A 57 3.12 -4.10 5.31
C PHE A 57 2.35 -4.72 6.49
N SER A 58 2.82 -5.85 7.00
CA SER A 58 2.12 -6.55 8.09
C SER A 58 1.88 -5.61 9.26
N GLY A 59 0.62 -5.46 9.69
CA GLY A 59 0.22 -4.60 10.79
C GLY A 59 0.43 -3.10 10.55
N ALA A 60 0.81 -2.67 9.36
CA ALA A 60 1.07 -1.25 9.07
C ALA A 60 -0.21 -0.42 9.10
N TYR A 61 -0.06 0.87 9.42
CA TYR A 61 -1.13 1.85 9.41
C TYR A 61 -1.07 2.62 8.10
N LEU A 62 -2.07 2.38 7.21
CA LEU A 62 -2.15 2.95 5.86
C LEU A 62 -3.48 3.73 5.67
N TYR A 63 -4.01 4.26 6.77
CA TYR A 63 -5.25 5.03 6.71
C TYR A 63 -5.10 6.20 5.73
N ARG A 64 -6.00 6.27 4.73
CA ARG A 64 -5.98 7.28 3.67
C ARG A 64 -4.72 7.29 2.80
N ALA A 65 -3.86 6.29 2.86
CA ALA A 65 -2.69 6.22 2.00
C ALA A 65 -3.10 6.18 0.52
N ASN A 66 -2.30 6.82 -0.31
CA ASN A 66 -2.45 6.80 -1.77
C ASN A 66 -1.49 5.77 -2.36
N LEU A 67 -2.03 4.64 -2.80
CA LEU A 67 -1.31 3.56 -3.46
C LEU A 67 -1.84 3.35 -4.91
N GLU A 68 -2.45 4.38 -5.48
CA GLU A 68 -2.99 4.27 -6.84
C GLU A 68 -1.88 3.90 -7.83
N TYR A 69 -2.19 2.97 -8.73
CA TYR A 69 -1.28 2.50 -9.78
C TYR A 69 0.04 1.89 -9.29
N ALA A 70 0.16 1.58 -8.00
CA ALA A 70 1.37 0.95 -7.45
C ALA A 70 1.50 -0.51 -7.91
N ASP A 71 2.74 -0.98 -8.02
CA ASP A 71 3.03 -2.40 -8.21
C ASP A 71 3.17 -3.07 -6.84
N LEU A 72 2.11 -3.74 -6.42
CA LEU A 72 1.98 -4.39 -5.11
C LEU A 72 1.84 -5.91 -5.24
N ARG A 73 2.31 -6.49 -6.33
CA ARG A 73 2.22 -7.93 -6.54
C ARG A 73 2.88 -8.70 -5.41
N GLY A 74 2.12 -9.61 -4.80
CA GLY A 74 2.61 -10.41 -3.68
C GLY A 74 2.87 -9.64 -2.39
N ALA A 75 2.44 -8.38 -2.30
CA ALA A 75 2.61 -7.60 -1.06
C ALA A 75 1.80 -8.19 0.09
N ASN A 76 2.33 -8.12 1.29
CA ASN A 76 1.70 -8.64 2.49
C ASN A 76 1.11 -7.53 3.35
N PHE A 77 -0.23 -7.45 3.38
CA PHE A 77 -1.00 -6.51 4.20
C PHE A 77 -1.71 -7.20 5.38
N THR A 78 -1.18 -8.33 5.82
CA THR A 78 -1.81 -9.07 6.93
C THR A 78 -1.96 -8.17 8.16
N GLY A 79 -3.21 -8.04 8.64
CA GLY A 79 -3.52 -7.22 9.81
C GLY A 79 -3.33 -5.70 9.63
N ALA A 80 -3.02 -5.21 8.44
CA ALA A 80 -2.84 -3.79 8.18
C ALA A 80 -4.16 -3.01 8.22
N ASP A 81 -4.10 -1.72 8.52
CA ASP A 81 -5.25 -0.82 8.41
C ASP A 81 -5.14 0.03 7.13
N LEU A 82 -5.91 -0.34 6.12
CA LEU A 82 -6.02 0.40 4.85
C LEU A 82 -7.37 1.13 4.74
N SER A 83 -8.00 1.45 5.86
CA SER A 83 -9.28 2.14 5.82
C SER A 83 -9.17 3.46 5.05
N ASN A 84 -10.11 3.68 4.11
CA ASN A 84 -10.12 4.84 3.21
C ASN A 84 -8.89 4.97 2.28
N ALA A 85 -8.04 3.96 2.21
CA ALA A 85 -6.89 3.97 1.28
C ALA A 85 -7.37 3.92 -0.18
N ARG A 86 -6.56 4.47 -1.07
CA ARG A 86 -6.79 4.47 -2.50
C ARG A 86 -5.85 3.47 -3.17
N LEU A 87 -6.43 2.43 -3.75
CA LEU A 87 -5.71 1.37 -4.46
C LEU A 87 -6.18 1.25 -5.92
N ARG A 88 -6.79 2.33 -6.45
CA ARG A 88 -7.30 2.34 -7.80
C ARG A 88 -6.18 2.04 -8.80
N GLY A 89 -6.45 1.11 -9.73
CA GLY A 89 -5.49 0.76 -10.77
C GLY A 89 -4.23 0.05 -10.28
N ALA A 90 -4.14 -0.30 -8.99
CA ALA A 90 -2.97 -1.01 -8.47
C ALA A 90 -2.90 -2.45 -8.98
N ASP A 91 -1.70 -2.95 -9.14
CA ASP A 91 -1.46 -4.36 -9.44
C ASP A 91 -1.26 -5.11 -8.09
N LEU A 92 -2.31 -5.79 -7.66
CA LEU A 92 -2.40 -6.48 -6.38
C LEU A 92 -2.43 -8.01 -6.54
N ARG A 93 -1.98 -8.51 -7.67
CA ARG A 93 -1.97 -9.96 -7.92
C ARG A 93 -1.22 -10.69 -6.82
N ASN A 94 -1.88 -11.71 -6.24
CA ASN A 94 -1.35 -12.52 -5.15
C ASN A 94 -1.04 -11.73 -3.86
N ALA A 95 -1.58 -10.54 -3.69
CA ALA A 95 -1.45 -9.78 -2.44
C ALA A 95 -2.22 -10.48 -1.30
N ILE A 96 -1.77 -10.29 -0.08
CA ILE A 96 -2.36 -10.92 1.11
C ILE A 96 -2.96 -9.83 2.00
N PHE A 97 -4.30 -9.86 2.17
CA PHE A 97 -5.05 -8.94 3.03
C PHE A 97 -5.69 -9.64 4.23
N ASN A 98 -5.13 -10.78 4.65
CA ASN A 98 -5.72 -11.57 5.72
C ASN A 98 -5.81 -10.75 7.02
N GLY A 99 -7.00 -10.66 7.60
CA GLY A 99 -7.26 -9.88 8.80
C GLY A 99 -7.14 -8.36 8.64
N ALA A 100 -6.92 -7.85 7.43
CA ALA A 100 -6.77 -6.42 7.20
C ALA A 100 -8.07 -5.64 7.40
N MET A 101 -7.98 -4.39 7.81
CA MET A 101 -9.08 -3.43 7.83
C MET A 101 -9.12 -2.69 6.50
N LEU A 102 -10.20 -2.92 5.73
CA LEU A 102 -10.36 -2.39 4.38
C LEU A 102 -11.66 -1.57 4.25
N LYS A 103 -12.06 -0.91 5.33
CA LYS A 103 -13.29 -0.10 5.33
C LYS A 103 -13.16 1.07 4.36
N TYR A 104 -14.10 1.16 3.43
CA TYR A 104 -14.14 2.24 2.42
C TYR A 104 -12.89 2.30 1.53
N THR A 105 -12.08 1.25 1.47
CA THR A 105 -10.92 1.16 0.58
C THR A 105 -11.40 1.11 -0.87
N ASN A 106 -10.71 1.83 -1.75
CA ASN A 106 -11.05 1.89 -3.16
C ASN A 106 -10.11 1.02 -4.00
N PHE A 107 -10.62 -0.12 -4.48
CA PHE A 107 -9.91 -1.04 -5.37
C PHE A 107 -10.32 -0.88 -6.84
N GLY A 108 -11.02 0.18 -7.20
CA GLY A 108 -11.51 0.37 -8.57
C GLY A 108 -10.39 0.18 -9.61
N ASP A 109 -10.68 -0.50 -10.69
CA ASP A 109 -9.73 -0.77 -11.79
C ASP A 109 -8.47 -1.57 -11.37
N ALA A 110 -8.38 -2.07 -10.14
CA ALA A 110 -7.24 -2.86 -9.67
C ALA A 110 -7.27 -4.31 -10.19
N ASP A 111 -6.13 -4.98 -10.17
CA ASP A 111 -6.04 -6.41 -10.43
C ASP A 111 -5.76 -7.13 -9.10
N LEU A 112 -6.76 -7.84 -8.58
CA LEU A 112 -6.70 -8.62 -7.34
C LEU A 112 -6.59 -10.13 -7.60
N SER A 113 -6.28 -10.54 -8.81
CA SER A 113 -6.22 -11.97 -9.17
C SER A 113 -5.30 -12.72 -8.21
N GLY A 114 -5.81 -13.78 -7.61
CA GLY A 114 -5.08 -14.61 -6.65
C GLY A 114 -4.89 -13.99 -5.26
N ALA A 115 -5.47 -12.82 -4.99
CA ALA A 115 -5.35 -12.20 -3.67
C ALA A 115 -6.13 -12.96 -2.59
N SER A 116 -5.70 -12.86 -1.35
CA SER A 116 -6.34 -13.46 -0.19
C SER A 116 -6.93 -12.41 0.75
N PHE A 117 -8.21 -12.58 1.14
CA PHE A 117 -8.95 -11.70 2.03
C PHE A 117 -9.51 -12.44 3.25
N VAL A 118 -8.88 -13.53 3.66
CA VAL A 118 -9.35 -14.33 4.80
C VAL A 118 -9.49 -13.42 6.04
N GLU A 119 -10.70 -13.38 6.63
CA GLU A 119 -11.01 -12.54 7.80
C GLU A 119 -10.85 -11.03 7.59
N ALA A 120 -10.71 -10.54 6.36
CA ALA A 120 -10.62 -9.12 6.08
C ALA A 120 -11.95 -8.39 6.32
N LYS A 121 -11.88 -7.11 6.74
CA LYS A 121 -13.04 -6.27 7.04
C LYS A 121 -13.33 -5.34 5.85
N LEU A 122 -14.25 -5.74 4.98
CA LEU A 122 -14.51 -5.10 3.68
C LEU A 122 -15.68 -4.08 3.67
N ARG A 123 -16.16 -3.65 4.83
CA ARG A 123 -17.33 -2.74 4.88
C ARG A 123 -17.10 -1.47 4.04
N GLY A 124 -17.94 -1.26 3.04
CA GLY A 124 -17.87 -0.08 2.17
C GLY A 124 -16.71 -0.09 1.17
N ALA A 125 -15.94 -1.16 1.08
CA ALA A 125 -14.91 -1.28 0.06
C ALA A 125 -15.52 -1.27 -1.35
N ARG A 126 -14.82 -0.67 -2.32
CA ARG A 126 -15.30 -0.50 -3.69
C ARG A 126 -14.43 -1.30 -4.66
N PHE A 127 -15.10 -2.06 -5.54
CA PHE A 127 -14.47 -2.99 -6.48
C PHE A 127 -14.93 -2.75 -7.93
N ALA A 128 -15.20 -1.51 -8.32
CA ALA A 128 -15.64 -1.22 -9.69
C ALA A 128 -14.56 -1.60 -10.70
N ASN A 129 -14.91 -2.41 -11.70
CA ASN A 129 -13.99 -2.88 -12.75
C ASN A 129 -12.75 -3.61 -12.24
N THR A 130 -12.83 -4.21 -11.06
CA THR A 130 -11.70 -4.92 -10.45
C THR A 130 -11.63 -6.36 -10.97
N LYS A 131 -10.42 -6.84 -11.28
CA LYS A 131 -10.21 -8.25 -11.61
C LYS A 131 -10.07 -9.05 -10.31
N VAL A 132 -10.81 -10.15 -10.22
CA VAL A 132 -10.93 -10.93 -8.96
C VAL A 132 -10.76 -12.44 -9.18
N ASP A 133 -10.10 -12.86 -10.24
CA ASP A 133 -9.93 -14.27 -10.56
C ASP A 133 -9.11 -14.99 -9.48
N GLY A 134 -9.62 -16.09 -8.94
CA GLY A 134 -8.92 -16.88 -7.94
C GLY A 134 -8.75 -16.21 -6.58
N ILE A 135 -9.58 -15.22 -6.27
CA ILE A 135 -9.58 -14.55 -4.97
C ILE A 135 -10.05 -15.51 -3.87
N GLN A 136 -9.51 -15.37 -2.66
CA GLN A 136 -9.86 -16.18 -1.50
C GLN A 136 -10.45 -15.32 -0.38
N PHE A 137 -11.47 -15.85 0.30
CA PHE A 137 -12.10 -15.20 1.46
C PHE A 137 -12.04 -16.09 2.70
#